data_305e3c349d335c704b49a4bad3aa94b4
#
_entry.id   305e3c349d335c704b49a4bad3aa94b4
#
_cell.length_a   1.000
_cell.length_b   1.000
_cell.length_c   1.000
_cell.angle_alpha   90.00
_cell.angle_beta   90.00
_cell.angle_gamma   90.00
#
_symmetry.space_group_name_H-M   'P 1'
#
loop_
_entity.id
_entity.type
_entity.pdbx_description
1 polymer ?
#
loop_
_entity_poly.entity_id
_entity_poly.type
_entity_poly.pdbx_seq_one_letter_code
_entity_poly.pdbx_strand_id
1 'polypeptide(L)'
;LSVDTLVYGNIINSRTHHRPLEACMETLSRFTELKRKNPELSIHAFNLVARVAAYDSDAEDPDYWASYGRKIWRYACLTDKAERGEADEAERGECAALRREIPDGVLADFLARRAVDRAVNLACVDLVRDGVFDVLTVPKDDTAEYGYAALDQMAIAKRVRELRLPDRVLVY
;
A
#
# COMPACT_ATOMS: atom_id res chain seq x y z
N LEU A 1 -17.59 -2.12 -3.33
CA LEU A 1 -16.84 -1.14 -4.11
C LEU A 1 -15.35 -1.42 -4.10
N SER A 2 -14.68 -1.27 -5.25
CA SER A 2 -13.21 -1.23 -5.33
C SER A 2 -12.73 0.22 -5.19
N VAL A 3 -12.06 0.53 -4.09
CA VAL A 3 -11.44 1.84 -3.89
C VAL A 3 -10.33 2.05 -4.93
N ASP A 4 -9.50 1.04 -5.16
CA ASP A 4 -8.39 1.10 -6.12
C ASP A 4 -8.88 1.42 -7.53
N THR A 5 -10.00 0.83 -7.96
CA THR A 5 -10.59 1.13 -9.27
C THR A 5 -11.07 2.57 -9.36
N LEU A 6 -11.66 3.11 -8.29
CA LEU A 6 -12.13 4.51 -8.29
C LEU A 6 -10.99 5.51 -8.16
N VAL A 7 -9.98 5.20 -7.36
CA VAL A 7 -8.84 6.10 -7.12
C VAL A 7 -7.82 6.03 -8.25
N TYR A 8 -7.47 4.83 -8.73
CA TYR A 8 -6.37 4.64 -9.69
C TYR A 8 -6.82 4.22 -11.10
N GLY A 9 -8.09 3.84 -11.27
CA GLY A 9 -8.66 3.33 -12.53
C GLY A 9 -8.78 1.82 -12.58
N ASN A 10 -7.87 1.07 -11.94
CA ASN A 10 -7.96 -0.37 -11.68
C ASN A 10 -6.99 -0.78 -10.56
N ILE A 11 -7.02 -2.06 -10.17
CA ILE A 11 -6.18 -2.61 -9.08
C ILE A 11 -4.69 -2.57 -9.44
N ILE A 12 -4.32 -2.87 -10.69
CA ILE A 12 -2.92 -2.89 -11.16
C ILE A 12 -2.32 -1.49 -11.12
N ASN A 13 -3.11 -0.48 -11.43
CA ASN A 13 -2.66 0.92 -11.45
C ASN A 13 -2.19 1.44 -10.09
N SER A 14 -2.53 0.81 -8.98
CA SER A 14 -1.95 1.13 -7.67
C SER A 14 -0.41 1.02 -7.70
N ARG A 15 0.15 0.18 -8.56
CA ARG A 15 1.60 -0.01 -8.71
C ARG A 15 2.26 0.89 -9.75
N THR A 16 1.47 1.57 -10.60
CA THR A 16 1.99 2.31 -11.78
C THR A 16 1.54 3.77 -11.85
N HIS A 17 0.60 4.21 -10.99
CA HIS A 17 0.06 5.57 -11.05
C HIS A 17 1.08 6.64 -10.66
N HIS A 18 0.80 7.88 -11.12
CA HIS A 18 1.48 9.11 -10.70
C HIS A 18 0.49 10.14 -10.15
N ARG A 19 -0.61 9.66 -9.53
CA ARG A 19 -1.62 10.56 -8.99
C ARG A 19 -1.11 11.23 -7.72
N PRO A 20 -1.24 12.56 -7.59
CA PRO A 20 -0.93 13.24 -6.35
C PRO A 20 -1.92 12.85 -5.25
N LEU A 21 -1.46 12.88 -4.00
CA LEU A 21 -2.27 12.50 -2.84
C LEU A 21 -3.59 13.27 -2.76
N GLU A 22 -3.55 14.57 -3.04
CA GLU A 22 -4.72 15.47 -3.00
C GLU A 22 -5.83 14.98 -3.93
N ALA A 23 -5.48 14.56 -5.16
CA ALA A 23 -6.46 14.04 -6.11
C ALA A 23 -7.04 12.69 -5.69
N CYS A 24 -6.25 11.86 -4.99
CA CYS A 24 -6.74 10.61 -4.39
C CYS A 24 -7.72 10.91 -3.25
N MET A 25 -7.40 11.85 -2.36
CA MET A 25 -8.26 12.26 -1.25
C MET A 25 -9.56 12.92 -1.74
N GLU A 26 -9.50 13.75 -2.80
CA GLU A 26 -10.69 14.29 -3.45
C GLU A 26 -11.62 13.16 -3.96
N THR A 27 -11.04 12.12 -4.58
CA THR A 27 -11.81 10.96 -5.01
C THR A 27 -12.48 10.25 -3.82
N LEU A 28 -11.77 10.07 -2.71
CA LEU A 28 -12.32 9.45 -1.49
C LEU A 28 -13.43 10.30 -0.87
N SER A 29 -13.36 11.63 -0.93
CA SER A 29 -14.40 12.51 -0.39
C SER A 29 -15.78 12.30 -1.04
N ARG A 30 -15.81 11.76 -2.27
CA ARG A 30 -17.05 11.43 -2.97
C ARG A 30 -17.85 10.34 -2.25
N PHE A 31 -17.21 9.43 -1.53
CA PHE A 31 -17.90 8.44 -0.70
C PHE A 31 -18.63 9.10 0.46
N THR A 32 -17.98 10.08 1.10
CA THR A 32 -18.63 10.87 2.17
C THR A 32 -19.85 11.63 1.65
N GLU A 33 -19.75 12.21 0.46
CA GLU A 33 -20.89 12.88 -0.17
C GLU A 33 -22.00 11.87 -0.53
N LEU A 34 -21.66 10.71 -1.07
CA LEU A 34 -22.61 9.64 -1.39
C LEU A 34 -23.37 9.18 -0.14
N LYS A 35 -22.67 8.90 0.95
CA LYS A 35 -23.27 8.48 2.22
C LYS A 35 -24.15 9.59 2.81
N ARG A 36 -23.71 10.85 2.75
CA ARG A 36 -24.51 12.00 3.21
C ARG A 36 -25.82 12.17 2.45
N LYS A 37 -25.82 11.93 1.13
CA LYS A 37 -27.04 11.99 0.28
C LYS A 37 -27.95 10.77 0.48
N ASN A 38 -27.39 9.66 0.92
CA ASN A 38 -28.08 8.37 1.08
C ASN A 38 -27.70 7.74 2.42
N PRO A 39 -28.20 8.24 3.56
CA PRO A 39 -27.77 7.78 4.88
C PRO A 39 -27.98 6.28 5.13
N GLU A 40 -29.04 5.72 4.55
CA GLU A 40 -29.39 4.28 4.67
C GLU A 40 -28.56 3.37 3.76
N LEU A 41 -27.71 3.93 2.88
CA LEU A 41 -26.88 3.13 1.98
C LEU A 41 -25.80 2.41 2.78
N SER A 42 -25.77 1.08 2.69
CA SER A 42 -24.65 0.28 3.21
C SER A 42 -23.52 0.22 2.20
N ILE A 43 -22.32 0.63 2.60
CA ILE A 43 -21.12 0.67 1.74
C ILE A 43 -20.10 -0.32 2.26
N HIS A 44 -19.89 -1.41 1.52
CA HIS A 44 -18.82 -2.37 1.72
C HIS A 44 -17.73 -2.08 0.69
N ALA A 45 -16.56 -1.69 1.16
CA ALA A 45 -15.44 -1.33 0.31
C ALA A 45 -14.29 -2.33 0.43
N PHE A 46 -13.47 -2.44 -0.59
CA PHE A 46 -12.15 -3.04 -0.46
C PHE A 46 -11.08 -2.13 -1.05
N ASN A 47 -9.89 -2.15 -0.45
CA ASN A 47 -8.72 -1.40 -0.86
C ASN A 47 -7.47 -2.25 -0.63
N LEU A 48 -6.74 -2.51 -1.69
CA LEU A 48 -5.63 -3.45 -1.73
C LEU A 48 -4.37 -2.88 -1.06
N VAL A 49 -3.59 -3.73 -0.39
CA VAL A 49 -2.18 -3.45 -0.12
C VAL A 49 -1.37 -3.90 -1.33
N ALA A 50 -0.85 -2.94 -2.08
CA ALA A 50 -0.09 -3.22 -3.29
C ALA A 50 1.14 -4.09 -3.00
N ARG A 51 1.33 -5.16 -3.78
CA ARG A 51 2.49 -6.06 -3.66
C ARG A 51 3.80 -5.36 -4.03
N VAL A 52 4.89 -5.98 -3.63
CA VAL A 52 6.24 -5.70 -4.14
C VAL A 52 6.71 -6.96 -4.86
N ALA A 53 6.66 -6.96 -6.18
CA ALA A 53 6.89 -8.17 -6.97
C ALA A 53 8.36 -8.63 -6.92
N ALA A 54 8.57 -9.94 -6.63
CA ALA A 54 9.89 -10.57 -6.52
C ALA A 54 10.45 -11.04 -7.88
N TYR A 55 10.17 -10.29 -8.95
CA TYR A 55 10.61 -10.60 -10.31
C TYR A 55 11.00 -9.34 -11.08
N ASP A 56 11.69 -9.53 -12.20
CA ASP A 56 12.09 -8.46 -13.12
C ASP A 56 11.16 -8.52 -14.34
N SER A 57 10.06 -7.75 -14.32
CA SER A 57 9.11 -7.58 -15.42
C SER A 57 8.29 -6.32 -15.18
N ASP A 58 8.08 -5.54 -16.21
CA ASP A 58 7.29 -4.31 -16.24
C ASP A 58 5.85 -4.50 -16.75
N ALA A 59 5.42 -5.75 -16.96
CA ALA A 59 4.10 -6.04 -17.53
C ALA A 59 2.93 -5.46 -16.69
N GLU A 60 3.10 -5.39 -15.37
CA GLU A 60 2.12 -4.85 -14.43
C GLU A 60 2.75 -3.89 -13.40
N ASP A 61 3.99 -3.50 -13.63
CA ASP A 61 4.80 -2.66 -12.75
C ASP A 61 5.46 -1.55 -13.58
N PRO A 62 6.06 -0.50 -12.99
CA PRO A 62 6.73 0.56 -13.74
C PRO A 62 7.89 0.02 -14.61
N ASP A 63 8.19 0.70 -15.72
CA ASP A 63 9.22 0.30 -16.70
C ASP A 63 10.55 -0.11 -16.07
N TYR A 64 10.98 0.60 -15.01
CA TYR A 64 12.22 0.27 -14.32
C TYR A 64 12.18 -1.08 -13.57
N TRP A 65 11.00 -1.66 -13.39
CA TRP A 65 10.86 -2.98 -12.75
C TRP A 65 11.52 -4.09 -13.56
N ALA A 66 11.54 -3.99 -14.89
CA ALA A 66 12.26 -4.91 -15.77
C ALA A 66 13.76 -5.03 -15.43
N SER A 67 14.36 -3.99 -14.83
CA SER A 67 15.80 -3.95 -14.49
C SER A 67 16.10 -4.01 -12.99
N TYR A 68 15.16 -3.57 -12.15
CA TYR A 68 15.40 -3.37 -10.71
C TYR A 68 14.37 -4.04 -9.81
N GLY A 69 13.37 -4.74 -10.32
CA GLY A 69 12.26 -5.29 -9.55
C GLY A 69 12.73 -6.19 -8.40
N ARG A 70 13.51 -7.23 -8.70
CA ARG A 70 14.09 -8.14 -7.68
C ARG A 70 14.98 -7.40 -6.68
N LYS A 71 15.75 -6.42 -7.13
CA LYS A 71 16.63 -5.64 -6.26
C LYS A 71 15.83 -4.79 -5.28
N ILE A 72 14.77 -4.12 -5.75
CA ILE A 72 13.87 -3.33 -4.90
C ILE A 72 13.14 -4.23 -3.91
N TRP A 73 12.60 -5.37 -4.37
CA TRP A 73 11.97 -6.35 -3.49
C TRP A 73 12.92 -6.84 -2.39
N ARG A 74 14.13 -7.28 -2.77
CA ARG A 74 15.11 -7.79 -1.82
C ARG A 74 15.60 -6.70 -0.87
N TYR A 75 15.85 -5.51 -1.38
CA TYR A 75 16.20 -4.34 -0.58
C TYR A 75 15.10 -4.02 0.46
N ALA A 76 13.83 -4.05 0.05
CA ALA A 76 12.69 -3.84 0.95
C ALA A 76 12.65 -4.87 2.09
N CYS A 77 12.85 -6.17 1.77
CA CYS A 77 12.87 -7.24 2.77
C CYS A 77 14.01 -7.05 3.78
N LEU A 78 15.21 -6.74 3.30
CA LEU A 78 16.37 -6.56 4.16
C LEU A 78 16.28 -5.29 5.01
N THR A 79 15.71 -4.22 4.47
CA THR A 79 15.47 -2.98 5.22
C THR A 79 14.51 -3.23 6.38
N ASP A 80 13.39 -3.90 6.12
CA ASP A 80 12.41 -4.25 7.16
C ASP A 80 13.00 -5.17 8.23
N LYS A 81 13.76 -6.22 7.83
CA LYS A 81 14.49 -7.09 8.78
C LYS A 81 15.47 -6.30 9.65
N ALA A 82 16.21 -5.36 9.04
CA ALA A 82 17.15 -4.52 9.78
C ALA A 82 16.46 -3.59 10.78
N GLU A 83 15.32 -2.99 10.41
CA GLU A 83 14.51 -2.14 11.27
C GLU A 83 13.92 -2.91 12.45
N ARG A 84 13.58 -4.19 12.24
CA ARG A 84 13.11 -5.09 13.33
C ARG A 84 14.25 -5.64 14.19
N GLY A 85 15.52 -5.40 13.83
CA GLY A 85 16.68 -5.93 14.54
C GLY A 85 16.96 -7.41 14.26
N GLU A 86 16.40 -7.97 13.19
CA GLU A 86 16.45 -9.38 12.83
C GLU A 86 17.47 -9.68 11.71
N ALA A 87 18.03 -8.65 11.06
CA ALA A 87 19.03 -8.80 10.03
C ALA A 87 20.41 -9.11 10.63
N ASP A 88 21.09 -10.14 10.09
CA ASP A 88 22.47 -10.43 10.41
C ASP A 88 23.46 -9.47 9.68
N GLU A 89 24.76 -9.65 9.91
CA GLU A 89 25.80 -8.79 9.31
C GLU A 89 25.88 -8.95 7.79
N ALA A 90 25.72 -10.16 7.28
CA ALA A 90 25.74 -10.44 5.84
C ALA A 90 24.52 -9.78 5.15
N GLU A 91 23.34 -9.90 5.75
CA GLU A 91 22.11 -9.28 5.27
C GLU A 91 22.20 -7.74 5.27
N ARG A 92 22.80 -7.14 6.30
CA ARG A 92 23.06 -5.69 6.32
C ARG A 92 24.04 -5.26 5.23
N GLY A 93 25.07 -6.06 5.00
CA GLY A 93 26.03 -5.84 3.90
C GLY A 93 25.35 -5.91 2.52
N GLU A 94 24.50 -6.92 2.31
CA GLU A 94 23.71 -7.08 1.09
C GLU A 94 22.75 -5.89 0.89
N CYS A 95 22.04 -5.45 1.92
CA CYS A 95 21.16 -4.30 1.89
C CYS A 95 21.89 -3.03 1.42
N ALA A 96 23.07 -2.78 1.99
CA ALA A 96 23.91 -1.64 1.62
C ALA A 96 24.45 -1.74 0.18
N ALA A 97 24.71 -2.95 -0.33
CA ALA A 97 25.11 -3.16 -1.71
C ALA A 97 23.94 -2.90 -2.67
N LEU A 98 22.78 -3.47 -2.41
CA LEU A 98 21.58 -3.25 -3.21
C LEU A 98 21.19 -1.78 -3.27
N ARG A 99 21.29 -1.06 -2.14
CA ARG A 99 21.01 0.39 -2.11
C ARG A 99 21.88 1.17 -3.08
N ARG A 100 23.14 0.79 -3.30
CA ARG A 100 24.05 1.43 -4.26
C ARG A 100 23.76 1.06 -5.70
N GLU A 101 23.18 -0.12 -5.93
CA GLU A 101 22.84 -0.61 -7.26
C GLU A 101 21.51 -0.06 -7.79
N ILE A 102 20.58 0.31 -6.90
CA ILE A 102 19.29 0.90 -7.26
C ILE A 102 19.47 2.41 -7.45
N PRO A 103 19.20 2.98 -8.64
CA PRO A 103 19.29 4.42 -8.85
C PRO A 103 18.38 5.20 -7.89
N ASP A 104 18.87 6.33 -7.38
CA ASP A 104 18.12 7.16 -6.43
C ASP A 104 16.74 7.57 -6.96
N GLY A 105 16.66 7.97 -8.23
CA GLY A 105 15.40 8.36 -8.86
C GLY A 105 14.38 7.22 -8.94
N VAL A 106 14.85 6.00 -9.19
CA VAL A 106 13.99 4.79 -9.23
C VAL A 106 13.42 4.49 -7.85
N LEU A 107 14.28 4.48 -6.83
CA LEU A 107 13.82 4.21 -5.47
C LEU A 107 12.91 5.32 -4.94
N ALA A 108 13.22 6.58 -5.26
CA ALA A 108 12.40 7.73 -4.87
C ALA A 108 11.00 7.69 -5.51
N ASP A 109 10.90 7.39 -6.80
CA ASP A 109 9.61 7.23 -7.49
C ASP A 109 8.78 6.10 -6.87
N PHE A 110 9.39 4.93 -6.66
CA PHE A 110 8.73 3.80 -6.03
C PHE A 110 8.20 4.13 -4.63
N LEU A 111 9.03 4.73 -3.79
CA LEU A 111 8.65 5.07 -2.41
C LEU A 111 7.60 6.18 -2.36
N ALA A 112 7.66 7.18 -3.26
CA ALA A 112 6.68 8.26 -3.34
C ALA A 112 5.28 7.72 -3.70
N ARG A 113 5.19 6.83 -4.71
CA ARG A 113 3.93 6.18 -5.09
C ARG A 113 3.37 5.37 -3.92
N ARG A 114 4.21 4.56 -3.30
CA ARG A 114 3.81 3.73 -2.18
C ARG A 114 3.36 4.54 -0.96
N ALA A 115 3.93 5.72 -0.74
CA ALA A 115 3.47 6.64 0.31
C ALA A 115 2.03 7.13 0.05
N VAL A 116 1.68 7.38 -1.21
CA VAL A 116 0.29 7.72 -1.61
C VAL A 116 -0.64 6.53 -1.36
N ASP A 117 -0.26 5.33 -1.78
CA ASP A 117 -1.06 4.11 -1.56
C ASP A 117 -1.35 3.90 -0.07
N ARG A 118 -0.31 3.97 0.75
CA ARG A 118 -0.45 3.84 2.21
C ARG A 118 -1.38 4.91 2.79
N ALA A 119 -1.27 6.16 2.34
CA ALA A 119 -2.14 7.23 2.80
C ALA A 119 -3.60 6.98 2.41
N VAL A 120 -3.86 6.46 1.21
CA VAL A 120 -5.20 6.05 0.77
C VAL A 120 -5.73 4.89 1.62
N ASN A 121 -4.91 3.85 1.88
CA ASN A 121 -5.30 2.74 2.76
C ASN A 121 -5.72 3.24 4.15
N LEU A 122 -4.92 4.12 4.77
CA LEU A 122 -5.22 4.67 6.09
C LEU A 122 -6.47 5.55 6.08
N ALA A 123 -6.66 6.37 5.04
CA ALA A 123 -7.87 7.16 4.88
C ALA A 123 -9.14 6.28 4.73
N CYS A 124 -9.04 5.12 4.08
CA CYS A 124 -10.14 4.16 4.01
C CYS A 124 -10.53 3.62 5.40
N VAL A 125 -9.56 3.37 6.27
CA VAL A 125 -9.83 3.00 7.68
C VAL A 125 -10.52 4.15 8.41
N ASP A 126 -10.11 5.40 8.18
CA ASP A 126 -10.78 6.56 8.76
C ASP A 126 -12.21 6.71 8.27
N LEU A 127 -12.51 6.39 7.00
CA LEU A 127 -13.89 6.38 6.48
C LEU A 127 -14.79 5.33 7.17
N VAL A 128 -14.21 4.23 7.66
CA VAL A 128 -14.94 3.28 8.53
C VAL A 128 -15.24 3.89 9.89
N ARG A 129 -14.25 4.55 10.53
CA ARG A 129 -14.45 5.28 11.80
C ARG A 129 -15.59 6.31 11.67
N ASP A 130 -15.61 7.04 10.57
CA ASP A 130 -16.56 8.13 10.33
C ASP A 130 -17.95 7.63 9.86
N GLY A 131 -18.14 6.30 9.77
CA GLY A 131 -19.41 5.68 9.38
C GLY A 131 -19.76 5.84 7.89
N VAL A 132 -18.78 6.23 7.06
CA VAL A 132 -18.94 6.29 5.61
C VAL A 132 -18.91 4.89 5.01
N PHE A 133 -17.92 4.08 5.38
CA PHE A 133 -17.89 2.65 5.06
C PHE A 133 -18.45 1.85 6.24
N ASP A 134 -19.33 0.91 5.97
CA ASP A 134 -19.84 -0.02 6.97
C ASP A 134 -18.85 -1.15 7.22
N VAL A 135 -18.21 -1.64 6.16
CA VAL A 135 -17.14 -2.64 6.20
C VAL A 135 -16.05 -2.27 5.20
N LEU A 136 -14.79 -2.42 5.61
CA LEU A 136 -13.63 -2.34 4.73
C LEU A 136 -12.88 -3.67 4.73
N THR A 137 -12.67 -4.26 3.56
CA THR A 137 -11.78 -5.40 3.35
C THR A 137 -10.44 -4.88 2.80
N VAL A 138 -9.35 -5.27 3.42
CA VAL A 138 -7.99 -4.93 3.00
C VAL A 138 -7.27 -6.21 2.61
N PRO A 139 -7.42 -6.67 1.34
CA PRO A 139 -6.72 -7.84 0.86
C PRO A 139 -5.24 -7.51 0.66
N LYS A 140 -4.40 -8.51 0.89
CA LYS A 140 -2.97 -8.47 0.65
C LYS A 140 -2.67 -9.22 -0.65
N ASP A 141 -2.03 -8.53 -1.57
CA ASP A 141 -1.58 -9.11 -2.86
C ASP A 141 -0.17 -9.75 -2.76
N ASP A 142 0.44 -9.70 -1.58
CA ASP A 142 1.78 -10.23 -1.31
C ASP A 142 1.79 -10.92 0.05
N THR A 143 2.37 -12.12 0.12
CA THR A 143 2.47 -12.93 1.34
C THR A 143 3.86 -12.88 1.98
N ALA A 144 4.77 -12.01 1.50
CA ALA A 144 6.09 -11.87 2.06
C ALA A 144 6.03 -11.45 3.55
N GLU A 145 6.82 -12.11 4.38
CA GLU A 145 6.90 -11.84 5.82
C GLU A 145 7.54 -10.47 6.09
N TYR A 146 8.47 -10.05 5.24
CA TYR A 146 9.22 -8.81 5.34
C TYR A 146 9.04 -7.96 4.08
N GLY A 147 9.27 -6.67 4.23
CA GLY A 147 9.30 -5.70 3.15
C GLY A 147 8.16 -4.70 3.22
N TYR A 148 8.10 -3.83 2.20
CA TYR A 148 7.18 -2.69 2.24
C TYR A 148 5.69 -3.09 2.28
N ALA A 149 5.30 -4.21 1.67
CA ALA A 149 3.91 -4.69 1.78
C ALA A 149 3.56 -5.09 3.22
N ALA A 150 4.48 -5.76 3.92
CA ALA A 150 4.33 -6.09 5.33
C ALA A 150 4.27 -4.85 6.22
N LEU A 151 5.15 -3.86 5.99
CA LEU A 151 5.14 -2.57 6.71
C LEU A 151 3.83 -1.81 6.52
N ASP A 152 3.28 -1.79 5.29
CA ASP A 152 1.99 -1.12 5.03
C ASP A 152 0.84 -1.82 5.76
N GLN A 153 0.82 -3.17 5.76
CA GLN A 153 -0.16 -3.92 6.55
C GLN A 153 -0.06 -3.64 8.04
N MET A 154 1.17 -3.60 8.57
CA MET A 154 1.39 -3.28 9.98
C MET A 154 0.86 -1.89 10.33
N ALA A 155 1.05 -0.90 9.44
CA ALA A 155 0.52 0.45 9.62
C ALA A 155 -1.01 0.45 9.65
N ILE A 156 -1.66 -0.27 8.72
CA ILE A 156 -3.12 -0.41 8.67
C ILE A 156 -3.63 -1.13 9.92
N ALA A 157 -3.04 -2.27 10.28
CA ALA A 157 -3.43 -3.03 11.48
C ALA A 157 -3.26 -2.21 12.77
N LYS A 158 -2.20 -1.39 12.85
CA LYS A 158 -2.01 -0.43 13.94
C LYS A 158 -3.15 0.57 13.99
N ARG A 159 -3.51 1.20 12.85
CA ARG A 159 -4.60 2.18 12.76
C ARG A 159 -5.94 1.57 13.17
N VAL A 160 -6.23 0.35 12.71
CA VAL A 160 -7.45 -0.39 13.07
C VAL A 160 -7.55 -0.60 14.59
N ARG A 161 -6.43 -0.99 15.24
CA ARG A 161 -6.40 -1.15 16.70
C ARG A 161 -6.59 0.18 17.45
N GLU A 162 -5.91 1.25 17.00
CA GLU A 162 -6.03 2.59 17.60
C GLU A 162 -7.48 3.10 17.57
N LEU A 163 -8.18 2.84 16.46
CA LEU A 163 -9.57 3.26 16.27
C LEU A 163 -10.60 2.24 16.79
N ARG A 164 -10.16 1.08 17.29
CA ARG A 164 -11.02 -0.01 17.84
C ARG A 164 -12.05 -0.51 16.80
N LEU A 165 -11.59 -0.82 15.59
CA LEU A 165 -12.42 -1.24 14.45
C LEU A 165 -12.20 -2.70 13.99
N PRO A 166 -11.86 -3.70 14.85
CA PRO A 166 -11.46 -5.03 14.37
C PRO A 166 -12.59 -5.79 13.67
N ASP A 167 -13.85 -5.48 13.99
CA ASP A 167 -15.02 -6.16 13.41
C ASP A 167 -15.50 -5.53 12.09
N ARG A 168 -14.96 -4.38 11.74
CA ARG A 168 -15.39 -3.61 10.55
C ARG A 168 -14.29 -3.45 9.51
N VAL A 169 -13.03 -3.70 9.87
CA VAL A 169 -11.89 -3.67 8.97
C VAL A 169 -11.22 -5.03 8.97
N LEU A 170 -11.37 -5.75 7.87
CA LEU A 170 -10.86 -7.11 7.68
C LEU A 170 -9.56 -7.04 6.88
N VAL A 171 -8.43 -7.37 7.53
CA VAL A 171 -7.10 -7.39 6.89
C VAL A 171 -6.69 -8.85 6.68
N TYR A 172 -6.39 -9.25 5.43
CA TYR A 172 -6.06 -10.64 5.07
C TYR A 172 -4.68 -10.74 4.42
#